data_59d83559fd15d639e033d4f32ee91256
#
_entry.id   59d83559fd15d639e033d4f32ee91256
#
_cell.length_a   1.000
_cell.length_b   1.000
_cell.length_c   1.000
_cell.angle_alpha   90.00
_cell.angle_beta   90.00
_cell.angle_gamma   90.00
#
_symmetry.space_group_name_H-M   'P 1'
#
loop_
_entity.id
_entity.type
_entity.pdbx_description
1 polymer ?
#
loop_
_entity_poly.entity_id
_entity_poly.type
_entity_poly.pdbx_seq_one_letter_code
_entity_poly.pdbx_strand_id
1 'polypeptide(L)'
;MNSILQLKGRFEQRSNRSRPGSPKLPKGKSVSASHLRELEKQLERILVYWTENKDIRGALVSVHYKHIVAKSNRLKILLSENGKSPTESIRGAKFVWEPDQKENEVQKHVFTHFVSLQAIEKSIDVLKKTASIIEQYYKGSVPSEVIEELGEKYHFNEVPKTSFLKTVVDGFYVERFDIDRATEEITEEAIITIYQTGVDTKRLLSKFGIDIVDDRIIDGTTLRLNPDEVKLLYNNASYLIAMGVTDFSEISRDDVLDAYEDMEEEAGLLIPHPQNEPVIGVIDTQFNEKVYFHEWVEYKNLLDPNIPLSRKDYEHGTAVSYIIVDGPQGNPELADGCGRFRVRHFGVATNNGFS
;
A
#
# COMPACT_ATOMS: atom_id res chain seq x y z
N MET A 1 25.81 -5.68 32.87
CA MET A 1 25.14 -4.41 32.50
C MET A 1 25.53 -4.05 31.09
N ASN A 2 24.63 -4.15 30.18
CA ASN A 2 24.86 -3.75 28.79
C ASN A 2 24.89 -2.23 28.72
N SER A 3 26.00 -1.67 28.18
CA SER A 3 26.15 -0.24 27.99
C SER A 3 25.04 0.26 27.03
N ILE A 4 24.11 1.04 27.53
CA ILE A 4 23.14 1.76 26.69
C ILE A 4 23.94 2.74 25.84
N LEU A 5 23.76 2.71 24.52
CA LEU A 5 24.31 3.69 23.60
C LEU A 5 23.78 5.08 24.00
N GLN A 6 24.62 5.87 24.66
CA GLN A 6 24.34 7.30 24.89
C GLN A 6 24.70 8.08 23.63
N LEU A 7 23.70 8.69 23.00
CA LEU A 7 23.93 9.69 21.97
C LEU A 7 24.67 10.88 22.57
N LYS A 8 25.96 11.02 22.26
CA LYS A 8 26.79 12.19 22.61
C LYS A 8 26.42 13.33 21.65
N GLY A 9 25.40 14.10 21.98
CA GLY A 9 25.01 15.29 21.27
C GLY A 9 23.61 15.73 21.62
N ARG A 10 23.38 17.02 21.75
CA ARG A 10 22.02 17.59 21.77
C ARG A 10 21.54 17.63 20.33
N PHE A 11 20.50 16.88 20.00
CA PHE A 11 19.71 17.12 18.80
C PHE A 11 18.98 18.46 18.97
N GLU A 12 19.62 19.54 18.59
CA GLU A 12 18.90 20.77 18.33
C GLU A 12 18.17 20.57 17.01
N GLN A 13 16.89 20.30 17.10
CA GLN A 13 16.00 20.38 15.97
C GLN A 13 15.96 21.87 15.57
N ARG A 14 16.87 22.29 14.69
CA ARG A 14 16.76 23.59 14.02
C ARG A 14 15.47 23.57 13.25
N SER A 15 14.42 24.08 13.85
CA SER A 15 13.19 24.39 13.18
C SER A 15 13.42 25.60 12.26
N ASN A 16 14.23 25.43 11.21
CA ASN A 16 14.09 26.27 10.04
C ASN A 16 12.72 25.93 9.47
N ARG A 17 11.68 26.48 10.05
CA ARG A 17 10.38 26.64 9.42
C ARG A 17 10.56 27.62 8.26
N SER A 18 11.28 27.18 7.22
CA SER A 18 11.15 27.82 5.92
C SER A 18 9.66 27.74 5.59
N ARG A 19 9.03 28.90 5.40
CA ARG A 19 7.65 28.93 4.90
C ARG A 19 7.62 28.03 3.67
N PRO A 20 6.66 27.10 3.57
CA PRO A 20 6.55 26.27 2.37
C PRO A 20 6.57 27.21 1.16
N GLY A 21 7.53 27.02 0.27
CA GLY A 21 7.59 27.80 -0.97
C GLY A 21 6.30 27.65 -1.76
N SER A 22 5.99 28.62 -2.60
CA SER A 22 4.83 28.51 -3.51
C SER A 22 4.93 27.22 -4.31
N PRO A 23 3.80 26.52 -4.56
CA PRO A 23 3.78 25.33 -5.41
C PRO A 23 4.41 25.66 -6.76
N LYS A 24 5.34 24.83 -7.24
CA LYS A 24 6.08 25.05 -8.50
C LYS A 24 5.98 23.82 -9.38
N LEU A 25 6.00 24.04 -10.70
CA LEU A 25 6.25 22.97 -11.67
C LEU A 25 7.76 22.75 -11.82
N PRO A 26 8.19 21.54 -12.19
CA PRO A 26 9.56 21.32 -12.62
C PRO A 26 9.90 22.16 -13.86
N LYS A 27 11.14 22.65 -13.97
CA LYS A 27 11.59 23.50 -15.07
C LYS A 27 11.35 22.83 -16.43
N GLY A 28 10.90 23.61 -17.41
CA GLY A 28 10.61 23.16 -18.76
C GLY A 28 9.41 22.21 -18.88
N LYS A 29 8.60 22.07 -17.83
CA LYS A 29 7.35 21.31 -17.87
C LYS A 29 6.15 22.22 -17.98
N SER A 30 5.04 21.65 -18.49
CA SER A 30 3.79 22.39 -18.67
C SER A 30 2.60 21.51 -18.30
N VAL A 31 1.46 22.14 -18.08
CA VAL A 31 0.17 21.46 -17.86
C VAL A 31 -0.82 21.96 -18.89
N SER A 32 -1.48 21.03 -19.59
CA SER A 32 -2.49 21.37 -20.59
C SER A 32 -3.89 21.46 -19.97
N ALA A 33 -4.70 22.36 -20.50
CA ALA A 33 -6.10 22.46 -20.15
C ALA A 33 -6.86 21.17 -20.48
N SER A 34 -6.53 20.51 -21.59
CA SER A 34 -7.15 19.24 -22.00
C SER A 34 -6.96 18.14 -20.93
N HIS A 35 -5.78 18.06 -20.30
CA HIS A 35 -5.56 17.11 -19.23
C HIS A 35 -6.40 17.46 -17.98
N LEU A 36 -6.48 18.72 -17.59
CA LEU A 36 -7.33 19.13 -16.48
C LEU A 36 -8.82 18.85 -16.74
N ARG A 37 -9.27 19.03 -18.01
CA ARG A 37 -10.63 18.66 -18.43
C ARG A 37 -10.87 17.15 -18.34
N GLU A 38 -9.89 16.32 -18.64
CA GLU A 38 -10.02 14.88 -18.48
C GLU A 38 -10.13 14.50 -17.00
N LEU A 39 -9.30 15.09 -16.12
CA LEU A 39 -9.40 14.90 -14.67
C LEU A 39 -10.78 15.37 -14.13
N GLU A 40 -11.30 16.50 -14.63
CA GLU A 40 -12.66 17.00 -14.32
C GLU A 40 -13.72 15.93 -14.64
N LYS A 41 -13.74 15.42 -15.88
CA LYS A 41 -14.69 14.39 -16.32
C LYS A 41 -14.61 13.09 -15.54
N GLN A 42 -13.39 12.69 -15.11
CA GLN A 42 -13.20 11.50 -14.28
C GLN A 42 -13.84 11.69 -12.91
N LEU A 43 -13.62 12.85 -12.27
CA LEU A 43 -14.25 13.16 -10.99
C LEU A 43 -15.79 13.30 -11.12
N GLU A 44 -16.32 13.83 -12.23
CA GLU A 44 -17.75 13.87 -12.49
C GLU A 44 -18.35 12.44 -12.54
N ARG A 45 -17.71 11.51 -13.24
CA ARG A 45 -18.14 10.09 -13.27
C ARG A 45 -18.10 9.44 -11.89
N ILE A 46 -17.05 9.70 -11.13
CA ILE A 46 -16.88 9.22 -9.75
C ILE A 46 -17.96 9.80 -8.83
N LEU A 47 -18.28 11.09 -8.97
CA LEU A 47 -19.34 11.74 -8.21
C LEU A 47 -20.72 11.12 -8.48
N VAL A 48 -21.06 10.89 -9.75
CA VAL A 48 -22.30 10.20 -10.14
C VAL A 48 -22.37 8.82 -9.50
N TYR A 49 -21.32 8.01 -9.64
CA TYR A 49 -21.26 6.67 -9.07
C TYR A 49 -21.54 6.68 -7.56
N TRP A 50 -20.85 7.55 -6.80
CA TRP A 50 -21.00 7.59 -5.34
C TRP A 50 -22.28 8.31 -4.88
N THR A 51 -22.92 9.09 -5.72
CA THR A 51 -24.26 9.66 -5.44
C THR A 51 -25.34 8.57 -5.52
N GLU A 52 -25.19 7.62 -6.42
CA GLU A 52 -26.07 6.47 -6.58
C GLU A 52 -25.78 5.38 -5.56
N ASN A 53 -24.50 5.11 -5.28
CA ASN A 53 -24.05 4.12 -4.30
C ASN A 53 -23.98 4.74 -2.88
N LYS A 54 -24.93 4.33 -2.02
CA LYS A 54 -25.07 4.83 -0.64
C LYS A 54 -24.55 3.87 0.43
N ASP A 55 -23.77 2.88 0.06
CA ASP A 55 -23.25 1.89 1.01
C ASP A 55 -22.32 2.50 2.04
N ILE A 56 -21.53 3.50 1.62
CA ILE A 56 -20.66 4.27 2.49
C ILE A 56 -21.05 5.76 2.49
N ARG A 57 -20.68 6.46 3.58
CA ARG A 57 -20.99 7.90 3.73
C ARG A 57 -19.86 8.77 3.18
N GLY A 58 -19.59 8.65 1.89
CA GLY A 58 -18.50 9.36 1.22
C GLY A 58 -18.11 8.63 -0.03
N ALA A 59 -16.92 8.88 -0.53
CA ALA A 59 -16.41 8.32 -1.75
C ALA A 59 -14.99 7.80 -1.57
N LEU A 60 -14.71 6.61 -2.04
CA LEU A 60 -13.36 6.10 -2.25
C LEU A 60 -12.91 6.54 -3.65
N VAL A 61 -11.81 7.26 -3.72
CA VAL A 61 -11.24 7.79 -4.95
C VAL A 61 -9.78 7.40 -5.04
N SER A 62 -9.41 6.65 -6.05
CA SER A 62 -8.03 6.27 -6.33
C SER A 62 -7.36 7.34 -7.20
N VAL A 63 -6.25 7.87 -6.71
CA VAL A 63 -5.42 8.87 -7.38
C VAL A 63 -4.21 8.18 -7.94
N HIS A 64 -4.19 8.01 -9.25
CA HIS A 64 -3.06 7.44 -9.98
C HIS A 64 -2.08 8.54 -10.35
N TYR A 65 -0.84 8.40 -9.94
CA TYR A 65 0.22 9.34 -10.28
C TYR A 65 1.01 8.85 -11.49
N LYS A 66 1.55 9.78 -12.27
CA LYS A 66 2.36 9.43 -13.47
C LYS A 66 3.62 8.63 -13.16
N HIS A 67 4.10 8.69 -11.92
CA HIS A 67 5.29 7.99 -11.42
C HIS A 67 5.28 7.97 -9.88
N ILE A 68 6.33 7.45 -9.27
CA ILE A 68 6.55 7.54 -7.82
C ILE A 68 6.73 9.02 -7.44
N VAL A 69 5.90 9.52 -6.52
CA VAL A 69 5.91 10.91 -6.09
C VAL A 69 6.41 11.07 -4.66
N ALA A 70 7.24 12.09 -4.42
CA ALA A 70 7.63 12.50 -3.07
C ALA A 70 6.41 13.03 -2.29
N LYS A 71 6.46 13.00 -0.97
CA LYS A 71 5.38 13.52 -0.10
C LYS A 71 4.97 14.96 -0.45
N SER A 72 5.94 15.80 -0.82
CA SER A 72 5.70 17.18 -1.25
C SER A 72 4.95 17.33 -2.57
N ASN A 73 4.86 16.26 -3.37
CA ASN A 73 4.26 16.26 -4.70
C ASN A 73 2.93 15.50 -4.76
N ARG A 74 2.42 15.06 -3.59
CA ARG A 74 1.06 14.55 -3.47
C ARG A 74 0.05 15.69 -3.58
N LEU A 75 -1.22 15.37 -3.69
CA LEU A 75 -2.30 16.37 -3.83
C LEU A 75 -2.15 17.52 -2.83
N LYS A 76 -2.39 18.73 -3.32
CA LYS A 76 -2.29 20.00 -2.57
C LYS A 76 -3.65 20.66 -2.35
N ILE A 77 -4.60 20.41 -3.25
CA ILE A 77 -5.93 21.03 -3.18
C ILE A 77 -7.05 20.09 -3.63
N LEU A 78 -6.80 19.26 -4.67
CA LEU A 78 -7.84 18.34 -5.13
C LEU A 78 -8.15 17.32 -4.03
N LEU A 79 -9.42 16.94 -3.89
CA LEU A 79 -9.94 16.05 -2.85
C LEU A 79 -9.71 16.56 -1.41
N SER A 80 -9.46 17.86 -1.21
CA SER A 80 -9.32 18.42 0.13
C SER A 80 -10.65 18.61 0.83
N GLU A 81 -10.73 18.15 2.06
CA GLU A 81 -11.81 18.52 2.99
C GLU A 81 -11.62 19.94 3.52
N ASN A 82 -12.69 20.54 4.03
CA ASN A 82 -12.67 21.91 4.53
C ASN A 82 -11.53 22.15 5.53
N GLY A 83 -10.52 22.91 5.12
CA GLY A 83 -9.38 23.29 5.95
C GLY A 83 -8.35 22.20 6.23
N LYS A 84 -8.54 20.97 5.71
CA LYS A 84 -7.64 19.84 5.90
C LYS A 84 -6.75 19.62 4.68
N SER A 85 -5.56 19.06 4.92
CA SER A 85 -4.69 18.59 3.83
C SER A 85 -5.31 17.38 3.13
N PRO A 86 -5.23 17.27 1.78
CA PRO A 86 -5.68 16.07 1.08
C PRO A 86 -5.01 14.78 1.59
N THR A 87 -3.81 14.88 2.16
CA THR A 87 -3.11 13.72 2.72
C THR A 87 -3.81 13.09 3.93
N GLU A 88 -4.68 13.81 4.61
CA GLU A 88 -5.44 13.30 5.76
C GLU A 88 -6.57 12.34 5.36
N SER A 89 -7.02 12.42 4.11
CA SER A 89 -8.05 11.54 3.57
C SER A 89 -7.51 10.23 2.99
N ILE A 90 -6.19 10.03 2.91
CA ILE A 90 -5.57 8.79 2.40
C ILE A 90 -5.95 7.63 3.33
N ARG A 91 -6.45 6.54 2.73
CA ARG A 91 -6.80 5.28 3.40
C ARG A 91 -5.98 4.10 2.94
N GLY A 92 -5.35 4.21 1.77
CA GLY A 92 -4.48 3.18 1.24
C GLY A 92 -3.46 3.74 0.26
N ALA A 93 -2.39 2.99 0.07
CA ALA A 93 -1.34 3.29 -0.89
C ALA A 93 -0.82 1.99 -1.48
N LYS A 94 -0.65 1.96 -2.80
CA LYS A 94 -0.04 0.82 -3.49
C LYS A 94 0.87 1.30 -4.61
N PHE A 95 1.74 0.42 -5.04
CA PHE A 95 2.47 0.56 -6.29
C PHE A 95 1.75 -0.24 -7.38
N VAL A 96 1.76 0.29 -8.59
CA VAL A 96 1.33 -0.43 -9.78
C VAL A 96 2.41 -0.33 -10.84
N TRP A 97 2.57 -1.37 -11.65
CA TRP A 97 3.41 -1.34 -12.84
C TRP A 97 2.49 -1.07 -14.04
N GLU A 98 2.71 0.04 -14.71
CA GLU A 98 1.92 0.45 -15.87
C GLU A 98 2.84 1.11 -16.89
N PRO A 99 2.54 1.02 -18.19
CA PRO A 99 3.34 1.70 -19.21
C PRO A 99 3.29 3.22 -19.03
N ASP A 100 4.41 3.87 -19.30
CA ASP A 100 4.48 5.31 -19.47
C ASP A 100 4.04 5.72 -20.90
N GLN A 101 4.12 7.02 -21.22
CA GLN A 101 3.81 7.52 -22.57
C GLN A 101 4.74 7.00 -23.68
N LYS A 102 5.82 6.31 -23.34
CA LYS A 102 6.79 5.70 -24.25
C LYS A 102 6.73 4.16 -24.25
N GLU A 103 5.67 3.60 -23.66
CA GLU A 103 5.45 2.16 -23.52
C GLU A 103 6.49 1.44 -22.63
N ASN A 104 7.27 2.17 -21.81
CA ASN A 104 8.12 1.55 -20.82
C ASN A 104 7.31 1.23 -19.57
N GLU A 105 7.44 0.04 -19.02
CA GLU A 105 6.88 -0.29 -17.72
C GLU A 105 7.56 0.53 -16.63
N VAL A 106 6.76 1.31 -15.92
CA VAL A 106 7.23 2.16 -14.82
C VAL A 106 6.37 1.95 -13.58
N GLN A 107 7.02 1.98 -12.45
CA GLN A 107 6.33 1.89 -11.17
C GLN A 107 5.68 3.24 -10.84
N LYS A 108 4.39 3.20 -10.53
CA LYS A 108 3.58 4.37 -10.21
C LYS A 108 2.97 4.26 -8.83
N HIS A 109 2.77 5.40 -8.15
CA HIS A 109 1.97 5.47 -6.93
C HIS A 109 0.48 5.53 -7.24
N VAL A 110 -0.30 4.77 -6.46
CA VAL A 110 -1.75 4.95 -6.37
C VAL A 110 -2.10 5.16 -4.91
N PHE A 111 -2.81 6.26 -4.61
CA PHE A 111 -3.34 6.54 -3.29
C PHE A 111 -4.85 6.51 -3.31
N THR A 112 -5.45 5.70 -2.44
CA THR A 112 -6.90 5.69 -2.25
C THR A 112 -7.29 6.66 -1.15
N HIS A 113 -8.11 7.63 -1.50
CA HIS A 113 -8.65 8.66 -0.61
C HIS A 113 -10.10 8.33 -0.24
N PHE A 114 -10.47 8.57 1.00
CA PHE A 114 -11.87 8.58 1.42
C PHE A 114 -12.29 10.01 1.73
N VAL A 115 -13.22 10.54 0.91
CA VAL A 115 -13.61 11.95 0.93
C VAL A 115 -15.13 12.12 0.88
N SER A 116 -15.61 13.31 1.27
CA SER A 116 -17.01 13.68 1.07
C SER A 116 -17.33 13.95 -0.41
N LEU A 117 -18.58 13.79 -0.82
CA LEU A 117 -19.02 14.17 -2.17
C LEU A 117 -18.77 15.66 -2.43
N GLN A 118 -18.92 16.51 -1.41
CA GLN A 118 -18.62 17.93 -1.51
C GLN A 118 -17.16 18.23 -1.84
N ALA A 119 -16.20 17.42 -1.35
CA ALA A 119 -14.80 17.59 -1.70
C ALA A 119 -14.54 17.26 -3.18
N ILE A 120 -15.27 16.30 -3.75
CA ILE A 120 -15.23 16.00 -5.18
C ILE A 120 -15.84 17.15 -5.99
N GLU A 121 -17.01 17.64 -5.63
CA GLU A 121 -17.68 18.78 -6.29
C GLU A 121 -16.77 20.03 -6.34
N LYS A 122 -16.11 20.35 -5.23
CA LYS A 122 -15.15 21.46 -5.18
C LYS A 122 -13.93 21.23 -6.05
N SER A 123 -13.48 19.98 -6.17
CA SER A 123 -12.36 19.62 -7.04
C SER A 123 -12.73 19.76 -8.51
N ILE A 124 -13.94 19.35 -8.89
CA ILE A 124 -14.50 19.55 -10.23
C ILE A 124 -14.56 21.04 -10.56
N ASP A 125 -15.13 21.85 -9.67
CA ASP A 125 -15.28 23.30 -9.90
C ASP A 125 -13.91 24.01 -10.10
N VAL A 126 -12.91 23.69 -9.25
CA VAL A 126 -11.58 24.31 -9.38
C VAL A 126 -10.83 23.83 -10.62
N LEU A 127 -10.97 22.55 -11.01
CA LEU A 127 -10.41 22.01 -12.26
C LEU A 127 -11.01 22.71 -13.47
N LYS A 128 -12.35 22.82 -13.53
CA LYS A 128 -13.10 23.47 -14.58
C LYS A 128 -12.67 24.91 -14.78
N LYS A 129 -12.65 25.69 -13.72
CA LYS A 129 -12.26 27.10 -13.73
C LYS A 129 -10.78 27.28 -14.13
N THR A 130 -9.89 26.43 -13.57
CA THR A 130 -8.46 26.46 -13.91
C THR A 130 -8.23 26.12 -15.37
N ALA A 131 -8.89 25.09 -15.90
CA ALA A 131 -8.79 24.73 -17.32
C ALA A 131 -9.28 25.88 -18.23
N SER A 132 -10.40 26.53 -17.90
CA SER A 132 -10.90 27.68 -18.66
C SER A 132 -9.93 28.84 -18.70
N ILE A 133 -9.26 29.16 -17.58
CA ILE A 133 -8.21 30.20 -17.52
C ILE A 133 -7.03 29.82 -18.44
N ILE A 134 -6.60 28.56 -18.41
CA ILE A 134 -5.49 28.08 -19.25
C ILE A 134 -5.87 28.13 -20.74
N GLU A 135 -7.08 27.78 -21.09
CA GLU A 135 -7.61 27.85 -22.47
C GLU A 135 -7.62 29.29 -22.99
N GLN A 136 -8.18 30.20 -22.22
CA GLN A 136 -8.39 31.58 -22.65
C GLN A 136 -7.13 32.42 -22.66
N TYR A 137 -6.26 32.28 -21.68
CA TYR A 137 -5.13 33.20 -21.45
C TYR A 137 -3.75 32.61 -21.76
N TYR A 138 -3.64 31.26 -21.83
CA TYR A 138 -2.35 30.57 -22.03
C TYR A 138 -2.35 29.62 -23.24
N LYS A 139 -3.23 29.86 -24.22
CA LYS A 139 -3.30 29.05 -25.45
C LYS A 139 -3.41 27.53 -25.20
N GLY A 140 -4.10 27.16 -24.13
CA GLY A 140 -4.36 25.76 -23.78
C GLY A 140 -3.27 25.04 -23.01
N SER A 141 -2.14 25.68 -22.69
CA SER A 141 -1.07 25.08 -21.87
C SER A 141 -0.32 26.14 -21.06
N VAL A 142 -0.06 25.84 -19.79
CA VAL A 142 0.68 26.75 -18.90
C VAL A 142 2.06 26.15 -18.57
N PRO A 143 3.17 26.76 -19.03
CA PRO A 143 4.53 26.32 -18.76
C PRO A 143 5.04 26.78 -17.38
N SER A 144 6.10 26.14 -16.89
CA SER A 144 6.72 26.40 -15.58
C SER A 144 7.17 27.86 -15.42
N GLU A 145 7.68 28.46 -16.49
CA GLU A 145 8.19 29.84 -16.53
C GLU A 145 7.07 30.85 -16.23
N VAL A 146 5.89 30.63 -16.82
CA VAL A 146 4.71 31.46 -16.55
C VAL A 146 4.26 31.32 -15.10
N ILE A 147 4.31 30.10 -14.54
CA ILE A 147 3.94 29.85 -13.13
C ILE A 147 4.89 30.59 -12.18
N GLU A 148 6.17 30.68 -12.49
CA GLU A 148 7.15 31.39 -11.68
C GLU A 148 6.94 32.93 -11.73
N GLU A 149 6.53 33.44 -12.89
CA GLU A 149 6.28 34.87 -13.14
C GLU A 149 4.87 35.35 -12.71
N LEU A 150 3.96 34.44 -12.36
CA LEU A 150 2.57 34.75 -12.01
C LEU A 150 2.38 35.67 -10.79
N GLY A 151 3.48 36.11 -10.14
CA GLY A 151 3.52 36.99 -8.98
C GLY A 151 2.38 38.02 -8.92
N GLU A 152 2.66 39.25 -9.35
CA GLU A 152 1.71 40.37 -9.36
C GLU A 152 0.78 40.40 -10.58
N LYS A 153 1.05 39.58 -11.58
CA LYS A 153 0.31 39.54 -12.85
C LYS A 153 -0.95 38.66 -12.82
N TYR A 154 -1.26 38.03 -11.68
CA TYR A 154 -2.46 37.18 -11.55
C TYR A 154 -3.69 38.05 -11.22
N HIS A 155 -4.65 38.10 -12.13
CA HIS A 155 -5.86 38.93 -12.00
C HIS A 155 -7.17 38.18 -12.23
N PHE A 156 -7.14 36.84 -12.20
CA PHE A 156 -8.35 36.05 -12.40
C PHE A 156 -9.15 35.97 -11.09
N ASN A 157 -10.38 36.47 -11.13
CA ASN A 157 -11.25 36.48 -9.94
C ASN A 157 -11.97 35.15 -9.71
N GLU A 158 -12.06 34.30 -10.72
CA GLU A 158 -12.78 33.03 -10.70
C GLU A 158 -12.12 31.99 -9.81
N VAL A 159 -10.79 32.02 -9.68
CA VAL A 159 -9.99 31.12 -8.86
C VAL A 159 -8.94 31.93 -8.11
N PRO A 160 -8.82 31.78 -6.78
CA PRO A 160 -7.72 32.40 -6.04
C PRO A 160 -6.36 31.90 -6.57
N LYS A 161 -5.37 32.80 -6.70
CA LYS A 161 -4.02 32.49 -7.19
C LYS A 161 -3.42 31.22 -6.59
N THR A 162 -3.52 31.08 -5.26
CA THR A 162 -2.99 29.90 -4.56
C THR A 162 -3.69 28.61 -4.99
N SER A 163 -4.99 28.68 -5.21
CA SER A 163 -5.79 27.53 -5.69
C SER A 163 -5.42 27.17 -7.12
N PHE A 164 -5.29 28.15 -7.99
CA PHE A 164 -4.82 27.95 -9.37
C PHE A 164 -3.46 27.24 -9.40
N LEU A 165 -2.46 27.78 -8.68
CA LEU A 165 -1.12 27.19 -8.64
C LEU A 165 -1.14 25.74 -8.11
N LYS A 166 -1.91 25.48 -7.03
CA LYS A 166 -2.05 24.14 -6.46
C LYS A 166 -2.71 23.19 -7.45
N THR A 167 -3.77 23.62 -8.13
CA THR A 167 -4.50 22.79 -9.12
C THR A 167 -3.62 22.44 -10.30
N VAL A 168 -2.83 23.40 -10.79
CA VAL A 168 -1.87 23.16 -11.88
C VAL A 168 -0.81 22.15 -11.45
N VAL A 169 -0.27 22.26 -10.22
CA VAL A 169 0.71 21.29 -9.71
C VAL A 169 0.09 19.92 -9.50
N ASP A 170 -1.12 19.82 -8.95
CA ASP A 170 -1.83 18.55 -8.81
C ASP A 170 -2.05 17.90 -10.19
N GLY A 171 -2.53 18.66 -11.18
CA GLY A 171 -2.71 18.19 -12.56
C GLY A 171 -1.44 17.77 -13.26
N PHE A 172 -0.28 18.32 -12.86
CA PHE A 172 1.00 17.86 -13.39
C PHE A 172 1.36 16.44 -12.94
N TYR A 173 1.17 16.15 -11.64
CA TYR A 173 1.57 14.86 -11.06
C TYR A 173 0.52 13.78 -11.20
N VAL A 174 -0.76 14.15 -11.17
CA VAL A 174 -1.88 13.19 -11.30
C VAL A 174 -2.02 12.76 -12.75
N GLU A 175 -2.11 11.45 -12.97
CA GLU A 175 -2.40 10.85 -14.27
C GLU A 175 -3.91 10.72 -14.48
N ARG A 176 -4.60 10.12 -13.51
CA ARG A 176 -6.06 9.92 -13.54
C ARG A 176 -6.64 9.76 -12.14
N PHE A 177 -7.95 9.94 -12.06
CA PHE A 177 -8.79 9.53 -10.94
C PHE A 177 -9.63 8.32 -11.35
N ASP A 178 -9.79 7.37 -10.44
CA ASP A 178 -10.58 6.17 -10.67
C ASP A 178 -11.25 5.66 -9.39
N ILE A 179 -12.07 4.63 -9.52
CA ILE A 179 -12.54 3.77 -8.43
C ILE A 179 -11.89 2.42 -8.63
N ASP A 180 -10.76 2.20 -7.96
CA ASP A 180 -10.08 0.92 -8.03
C ASP A 180 -10.95 -0.16 -7.41
N ARG A 181 -10.92 -1.32 -8.04
CA ARG A 181 -11.60 -2.53 -7.58
C ARG A 181 -10.57 -3.63 -7.46
N ALA A 182 -10.67 -4.44 -6.44
CA ALA A 182 -9.88 -5.65 -6.36
C ALA A 182 -10.30 -6.60 -7.49
N THR A 183 -9.32 -7.15 -8.21
CA THR A 183 -9.51 -8.02 -9.37
C THR A 183 -9.12 -9.46 -9.11
N GLU A 184 -8.31 -9.74 -8.09
CA GLU A 184 -7.91 -11.08 -7.72
C GLU A 184 -9.06 -11.77 -6.97
N GLU A 185 -9.61 -12.82 -7.55
CA GLU A 185 -10.58 -13.69 -6.86
C GLU A 185 -9.81 -14.69 -6.01
N ILE A 186 -9.80 -14.46 -4.70
CA ILE A 186 -9.37 -15.46 -3.72
C ILE A 186 -10.53 -16.44 -3.59
N THR A 187 -10.28 -17.73 -3.83
CA THR A 187 -11.29 -18.80 -3.82
C THR A 187 -11.32 -19.59 -2.52
N GLU A 188 -10.41 -19.30 -1.62
CA GLU A 188 -10.22 -19.98 -0.33
C GLU A 188 -10.57 -19.05 0.84
N GLU A 189 -10.42 -19.57 2.07
CA GLU A 189 -10.47 -18.70 3.25
C GLU A 189 -9.42 -17.60 3.17
N ALA A 190 -9.82 -16.37 3.50
CA ALA A 190 -8.95 -15.23 3.31
C ALA A 190 -8.98 -14.25 4.49
N ILE A 191 -7.83 -13.63 4.70
CA ILE A 191 -7.70 -12.44 5.52
C ILE A 191 -7.83 -11.24 4.59
N ILE A 192 -8.93 -10.51 4.71
CA ILE A 192 -9.25 -9.34 3.90
C ILE A 192 -9.15 -8.08 4.76
N THR A 193 -8.38 -7.11 4.30
CA THR A 193 -8.38 -5.75 4.87
C THR A 193 -9.21 -4.84 3.98
N ILE A 194 -10.20 -4.18 4.56
CA ILE A 194 -11.05 -3.20 3.87
C ILE A 194 -10.64 -1.77 4.20
N TYR A 195 -10.94 -0.83 3.32
CA TYR A 195 -10.72 0.59 3.57
C TYR A 195 -11.59 1.11 4.70
N GLN A 196 -10.99 1.90 5.60
CA GLN A 196 -11.71 2.56 6.68
C GLN A 196 -12.62 3.67 6.13
N THR A 197 -13.93 3.51 6.26
CA THR A 197 -14.95 4.44 5.77
C THR A 197 -15.70 5.17 6.89
N GLY A 198 -15.31 4.96 8.15
CA GLY A 198 -15.99 5.53 9.32
C GLY A 198 -17.34 4.88 9.64
N VAL A 199 -17.72 3.82 8.92
CA VAL A 199 -18.85 2.96 9.23
C VAL A 199 -18.33 1.75 10.00
N ASP A 200 -19.08 1.29 10.97
CA ASP A 200 -18.79 0.03 11.68
C ASP A 200 -18.71 -1.14 10.68
N THR A 201 -17.67 -1.94 10.79
CA THR A 201 -17.34 -2.99 9.82
C THR A 201 -18.43 -4.06 9.72
N LYS A 202 -18.99 -4.54 10.84
CA LYS A 202 -20.09 -5.51 10.80
C LYS A 202 -21.31 -4.95 10.08
N ARG A 203 -21.69 -3.72 10.44
CA ARG A 203 -22.81 -3.03 9.82
C ARG A 203 -22.60 -2.78 8.34
N LEU A 204 -21.36 -2.55 7.93
CA LEU A 204 -21.01 -2.37 6.51
C LEU A 204 -21.12 -3.68 5.76
N LEU A 205 -20.57 -4.76 6.31
CA LEU A 205 -20.57 -6.10 5.68
C LEU A 205 -21.99 -6.70 5.61
N SER A 206 -22.80 -6.48 6.64
CA SER A 206 -24.19 -6.98 6.63
C SER A 206 -25.05 -6.42 5.49
N LYS A 207 -24.70 -5.23 4.94
CA LYS A 207 -25.36 -4.70 3.73
C LYS A 207 -25.10 -5.55 2.49
N PHE A 208 -24.01 -6.28 2.48
CA PHE A 208 -23.61 -7.16 1.37
C PHE A 208 -23.95 -8.62 1.64
N GLY A 209 -24.73 -8.89 2.71
CA GLY A 209 -25.11 -10.25 3.10
C GLY A 209 -24.05 -11.03 3.84
N ILE A 210 -23.04 -10.35 4.41
CA ILE A 210 -21.96 -10.96 5.18
C ILE A 210 -22.16 -10.66 6.66
N ASP A 211 -22.61 -11.69 7.41
CA ASP A 211 -22.82 -11.62 8.86
C ASP A 211 -21.62 -12.23 9.59
N ILE A 212 -20.69 -11.39 10.01
CA ILE A 212 -19.45 -11.79 10.66
C ILE A 212 -19.55 -11.71 12.18
N VAL A 213 -19.02 -12.73 12.88
CA VAL A 213 -18.85 -12.74 14.34
C VAL A 213 -17.58 -12.02 14.77
N ASP A 214 -17.55 -11.54 16.03
CA ASP A 214 -16.43 -10.73 16.53
C ASP A 214 -15.08 -11.44 16.46
N ASP A 215 -15.05 -12.74 16.72
CA ASP A 215 -13.83 -13.56 16.73
C ASP A 215 -13.14 -13.65 15.36
N ARG A 216 -13.86 -13.31 14.29
CA ARG A 216 -13.33 -13.29 12.93
C ARG A 216 -12.89 -11.88 12.51
N ILE A 217 -13.04 -10.88 13.36
CA ILE A 217 -12.55 -9.53 13.18
C ILE A 217 -11.19 -9.42 13.88
N ILE A 218 -10.10 -9.42 13.12
CA ILE A 218 -8.73 -9.35 13.63
C ILE A 218 -8.45 -7.95 14.21
N ASP A 219 -8.86 -6.92 13.45
CA ASP A 219 -8.88 -5.53 13.90
C ASP A 219 -10.09 -4.81 13.27
N GLY A 220 -10.23 -3.50 13.51
CA GLY A 220 -11.41 -2.75 13.03
C GLY A 220 -11.65 -2.80 11.51
N THR A 221 -10.71 -3.28 10.69
CA THR A 221 -10.78 -3.32 9.23
C THR A 221 -10.28 -4.61 8.60
N THR A 222 -9.62 -5.48 9.37
CA THR A 222 -9.04 -6.74 8.89
C THR A 222 -9.88 -7.92 9.39
N LEU A 223 -10.29 -8.78 8.50
CA LEU A 223 -11.34 -9.78 8.67
C LEU A 223 -10.87 -11.12 8.15
N ARG A 224 -11.30 -12.19 8.82
CA ARG A 224 -11.20 -13.55 8.29
C ARG A 224 -12.55 -13.91 7.67
N LEU A 225 -12.56 -14.18 6.36
CA LEU A 225 -13.74 -14.47 5.57
C LEU A 225 -13.63 -15.87 4.96
N ASN A 226 -14.76 -16.61 4.95
CA ASN A 226 -14.85 -17.86 4.24
C ASN A 226 -15.01 -17.62 2.72
N PRO A 227 -14.86 -18.67 1.87
CA PRO A 227 -14.90 -18.51 0.41
C PRO A 227 -16.19 -17.87 -0.12
N ASP A 228 -17.34 -18.18 0.44
CA ASP A 228 -18.62 -17.61 0.00
C ASP A 228 -18.72 -16.13 0.37
N GLU A 229 -18.28 -15.73 1.55
CA GLU A 229 -18.24 -14.34 1.99
C GLU A 229 -17.22 -13.52 1.18
N VAL A 230 -16.06 -14.10 0.88
CA VAL A 230 -15.06 -13.50 -0.01
C VAL A 230 -15.69 -13.22 -1.37
N LYS A 231 -16.35 -14.20 -1.96
CA LYS A 231 -17.05 -14.06 -3.24
C LYS A 231 -18.15 -13.00 -3.21
N LEU A 232 -18.94 -12.94 -2.12
CA LEU A 232 -19.94 -11.90 -1.94
C LEU A 232 -19.30 -10.50 -1.89
N LEU A 233 -18.18 -10.35 -1.18
CA LEU A 233 -17.47 -9.07 -1.07
C LEU A 233 -16.88 -8.64 -2.42
N TYR A 234 -16.24 -9.54 -3.16
CA TYR A 234 -15.71 -9.24 -4.50
C TYR A 234 -16.81 -8.84 -5.47
N ASN A 235 -17.93 -9.54 -5.47
CA ASN A 235 -19.03 -9.27 -6.39
C ASN A 235 -19.75 -7.94 -6.09
N ASN A 236 -19.96 -7.63 -4.81
CA ASN A 236 -20.81 -6.53 -4.40
C ASN A 236 -20.05 -5.26 -4.02
N ALA A 237 -18.84 -5.41 -3.49
CA ALA A 237 -18.08 -4.30 -2.89
C ALA A 237 -16.56 -4.41 -3.05
N SER A 238 -16.08 -4.88 -4.22
CA SER A 238 -14.64 -5.01 -4.53
C SER A 238 -13.85 -3.70 -4.35
N TYR A 239 -14.52 -2.55 -4.44
CA TYR A 239 -13.95 -1.23 -4.16
C TYR A 239 -13.58 -1.00 -2.68
N LEU A 240 -14.10 -1.81 -1.76
CA LEU A 240 -13.75 -1.74 -0.34
C LEU A 240 -12.45 -2.48 -0.03
N ILE A 241 -12.05 -3.44 -0.83
CA ILE A 241 -10.92 -4.31 -0.55
C ILE A 241 -9.62 -3.54 -0.74
N ALA A 242 -8.90 -3.34 0.35
CA ALA A 242 -7.57 -2.72 0.34
C ALA A 242 -6.47 -3.76 0.10
N MET A 243 -6.61 -4.94 0.69
CA MET A 243 -5.70 -6.08 0.56
C MET A 243 -6.45 -7.37 0.85
N GLY A 244 -6.12 -8.43 0.17
CA GLY A 244 -6.57 -9.79 0.46
C GLY A 244 -5.41 -10.76 0.36
N VAL A 245 -5.33 -11.69 1.28
CA VAL A 245 -4.38 -12.80 1.28
C VAL A 245 -5.11 -14.07 1.68
N THR A 246 -4.72 -15.21 1.10
CA THR A 246 -5.25 -16.51 1.51
C THR A 246 -4.91 -16.76 2.98
N ASP A 247 -5.88 -17.23 3.75
CA ASP A 247 -5.66 -17.60 5.17
C ASP A 247 -5.06 -19.01 5.25
N PHE A 248 -3.78 -19.08 5.46
CA PHE A 248 -3.07 -20.34 5.66
C PHE A 248 -3.11 -20.88 7.09
N SER A 249 -3.86 -20.25 8.00
CA SER A 249 -3.89 -20.67 9.42
C SER A 249 -4.57 -22.01 9.64
N GLU A 250 -5.38 -22.48 8.69
CA GLU A 250 -6.06 -23.78 8.73
C GLU A 250 -5.43 -24.84 7.81
N ILE A 251 -4.30 -24.52 7.14
CA ILE A 251 -3.57 -25.58 6.43
C ILE A 251 -3.23 -26.65 7.45
N SER A 252 -3.83 -27.82 7.26
CA SER A 252 -3.60 -28.93 8.15
C SER A 252 -2.16 -29.42 8.00
N ARG A 253 -1.66 -30.01 9.08
CA ARG A 253 -0.34 -30.61 9.10
C ARG A 253 -0.16 -31.64 7.97
N ASP A 254 -1.24 -32.30 7.62
CA ASP A 254 -1.25 -33.36 6.60
C ASP A 254 -1.14 -32.74 5.20
N ASP A 255 -1.80 -31.59 4.92
CA ASP A 255 -1.68 -30.87 3.65
C ASP A 255 -0.25 -30.35 3.40
N VAL A 256 0.43 -29.90 4.47
CA VAL A 256 1.83 -29.48 4.38
C VAL A 256 2.77 -30.67 4.24
N LEU A 257 2.48 -31.79 4.90
CA LEU A 257 3.29 -33.01 4.79
C LEU A 257 3.13 -33.68 3.44
N ASP A 258 1.91 -33.75 2.91
CA ASP A 258 1.63 -34.28 1.57
C ASP A 258 2.36 -33.42 0.51
N ALA A 259 2.34 -32.09 0.65
CA ALA A 259 3.10 -31.19 -0.22
C ALA A 259 4.64 -31.35 -0.07
N TYR A 260 5.11 -31.66 1.14
CA TYR A 260 6.54 -31.95 1.37
C TYR A 260 6.95 -33.33 0.88
N GLU A 261 6.12 -34.37 1.04
CA GLU A 261 6.37 -35.72 0.52
C GLU A 261 6.38 -35.72 -1.00
N ASP A 262 5.45 -35.02 -1.66
CA ASP A 262 5.45 -34.82 -3.12
C ASP A 262 6.70 -34.06 -3.60
N MET A 263 7.19 -33.09 -2.84
CA MET A 263 8.43 -32.35 -3.15
C MET A 263 9.70 -33.20 -2.91
N GLU A 264 9.73 -34.11 -1.94
CA GLU A 264 10.86 -35.03 -1.72
C GLU A 264 10.96 -36.10 -2.79
N GLU A 265 9.83 -36.53 -3.40
CA GLU A 265 9.83 -37.49 -4.50
C GLU A 265 10.22 -36.86 -5.85
N GLU A 266 9.91 -35.57 -6.11
CA GLU A 266 10.22 -34.90 -7.38
C GLU A 266 11.61 -34.28 -7.48
N ALA A 267 12.28 -34.00 -6.38
CA ALA A 267 13.60 -33.39 -6.45
C ALA A 267 14.46 -33.84 -5.27
N GLY A 268 15.51 -34.51 -5.56
CA GLY A 268 16.73 -34.41 -4.74
C GLY A 268 17.22 -32.96 -4.80
N LEU A 269 16.55 -32.05 -4.11
CA LEU A 269 16.86 -30.61 -4.01
C LEU A 269 18.14 -30.44 -3.20
N LEU A 270 19.28 -30.69 -3.87
CA LEU A 270 20.58 -30.31 -3.35
C LEU A 270 20.77 -28.81 -3.62
N ILE A 271 20.47 -27.99 -2.64
CA ILE A 271 20.98 -26.61 -2.66
C ILE A 271 22.51 -26.66 -2.43
N PRO A 272 23.28 -25.75 -3.05
CA PRO A 272 24.72 -25.73 -2.88
C PRO A 272 25.10 -25.54 -1.42
N HIS A 273 26.24 -26.09 -0.98
CA HIS A 273 26.76 -25.85 0.36
C HIS A 273 27.05 -24.35 0.58
N PRO A 274 26.73 -23.80 1.78
CA PRO A 274 27.03 -22.41 2.09
C PRO A 274 28.54 -22.15 2.08
N GLN A 275 28.96 -20.98 1.59
CA GLN A 275 30.36 -20.59 1.52
C GLN A 275 30.58 -19.27 2.31
N ASN A 276 30.51 -18.14 1.60
CA ASN A 276 30.79 -16.82 2.17
C ASN A 276 29.59 -15.87 2.03
N GLU A 277 28.38 -16.40 1.90
CA GLU A 277 27.18 -15.60 1.76
C GLU A 277 26.95 -14.75 3.02
N PRO A 278 26.34 -13.58 2.85
CA PRO A 278 25.97 -12.73 4.00
C PRO A 278 25.10 -13.47 5.01
N VAL A 279 25.29 -13.17 6.30
CA VAL A 279 24.56 -13.81 7.41
C VAL A 279 23.44 -12.90 7.89
N ILE A 280 22.22 -13.40 7.91
CA ILE A 280 21.05 -12.73 8.48
C ILE A 280 20.75 -13.33 9.86
N GLY A 281 20.60 -12.46 10.88
CA GLY A 281 20.18 -12.87 12.21
C GLY A 281 18.66 -13.01 12.29
N VAL A 282 18.17 -14.15 12.73
CA VAL A 282 16.74 -14.41 13.01
C VAL A 282 16.58 -14.61 14.51
N ILE A 283 15.61 -13.92 15.11
CA ILE A 283 15.19 -14.06 16.51
C ILE A 283 13.73 -14.41 16.49
N ASP A 284 13.39 -15.69 16.74
CA ASP A 284 12.06 -16.24 16.49
C ASP A 284 11.76 -17.42 17.44
N THR A 285 10.72 -18.22 17.10
CA THR A 285 10.48 -19.53 17.68
C THR A 285 11.62 -20.49 17.34
N GLN A 286 11.52 -21.77 17.63
CA GLN A 286 12.61 -22.72 17.42
C GLN A 286 12.82 -23.04 15.93
N PHE A 287 14.00 -23.58 15.59
CA PHE A 287 14.34 -24.03 14.23
C PHE A 287 14.44 -25.56 14.18
N ASN A 288 13.85 -26.18 13.17
CA ASN A 288 13.96 -27.61 12.94
C ASN A 288 15.24 -27.96 12.17
N GLU A 289 16.22 -28.52 12.86
CA GLU A 289 17.52 -28.90 12.26
C GLU A 289 17.46 -30.10 11.29
N LYS A 290 16.27 -30.70 11.08
CA LYS A 290 16.11 -31.84 10.15
C LYS A 290 15.70 -31.42 8.73
N VAL A 291 15.58 -30.15 8.44
CA VAL A 291 15.23 -29.63 7.10
C VAL A 291 16.41 -29.73 6.13
N TYR A 292 16.14 -29.83 4.82
CA TYR A 292 17.15 -30.02 3.79
C TYR A 292 18.19 -28.87 3.72
N PHE A 293 17.81 -27.65 4.12
CA PHE A 293 18.67 -26.46 4.12
C PHE A 293 19.36 -26.19 5.45
N HIS A 294 19.38 -27.13 6.38
CA HIS A 294 19.91 -26.94 7.74
C HIS A 294 21.37 -26.46 7.78
N GLU A 295 22.21 -26.84 6.80
CA GLU A 295 23.60 -26.38 6.70
C GLU A 295 23.75 -24.87 6.52
N TRP A 296 22.70 -24.20 6.04
CA TRP A 296 22.65 -22.75 5.88
C TRP A 296 22.27 -22.00 7.16
N VAL A 297 21.91 -22.75 8.22
CA VAL A 297 21.37 -22.17 9.47
C VAL A 297 22.25 -22.55 10.65
N GLU A 298 22.90 -21.56 11.25
CA GLU A 298 23.53 -21.69 12.55
C GLU A 298 22.47 -21.47 13.64
N TYR A 299 21.96 -22.55 14.24
CA TYR A 299 20.85 -22.46 15.19
C TYR A 299 21.33 -22.49 16.64
N LYS A 300 20.69 -21.70 17.50
CA LYS A 300 20.89 -21.68 18.93
C LYS A 300 19.57 -21.53 19.67
N ASN A 301 19.19 -22.55 20.45
CA ASN A 301 18.08 -22.44 21.39
C ASN A 301 18.52 -21.61 22.60
N LEU A 302 17.79 -20.56 22.93
CA LEU A 302 18.03 -19.67 24.07
C LEU A 302 16.91 -19.74 25.13
N LEU A 303 15.94 -20.62 24.99
CA LEU A 303 14.92 -20.87 26.02
C LEU A 303 15.52 -21.61 27.21
N ASP A 304 14.88 -21.45 28.36
CA ASP A 304 15.20 -22.26 29.53
C ASP A 304 14.97 -23.75 29.21
N PRO A 305 15.93 -24.63 29.52
CA PRO A 305 15.83 -26.06 29.24
C PRO A 305 14.60 -26.77 29.87
N ASN A 306 13.98 -26.17 30.86
CA ASN A 306 12.78 -26.72 31.52
C ASN A 306 11.47 -26.37 30.76
N ILE A 307 11.52 -25.51 29.74
CA ILE A 307 10.33 -25.19 28.93
C ILE A 307 10.08 -26.37 27.98
N PRO A 308 8.94 -27.06 28.10
CA PRO A 308 8.61 -28.14 27.19
C PRO A 308 8.32 -27.60 25.80
N LEU A 309 9.06 -28.11 24.82
CA LEU A 309 8.87 -27.74 23.41
C LEU A 309 7.99 -28.80 22.73
N SER A 310 7.06 -28.32 21.93
CA SER A 310 6.21 -29.09 21.02
C SER A 310 6.65 -28.91 19.58
N ARG A 311 6.14 -29.71 18.66
CA ARG A 311 6.46 -29.57 17.22
C ARG A 311 6.07 -28.18 16.68
N LYS A 312 4.95 -27.61 17.14
CA LYS A 312 4.49 -26.27 16.71
C LYS A 312 5.48 -25.15 17.02
N ASP A 313 6.32 -25.35 18.04
CA ASP A 313 7.30 -24.35 18.43
C ASP A 313 8.45 -24.21 17.40
N TYR A 314 8.56 -25.15 16.47
CA TYR A 314 9.58 -25.16 15.41
C TYR A 314 9.07 -24.67 14.04
N GLU A 315 7.74 -24.54 13.86
CA GLU A 315 7.15 -24.27 12.53
C GLU A 315 7.48 -22.88 12.02
N HIS A 316 7.17 -21.84 12.81
CA HIS A 316 7.34 -20.44 12.36
C HIS A 316 8.79 -20.08 12.14
N GLY A 317 9.68 -20.33 13.09
CA GLY A 317 11.10 -20.02 12.95
C GLY A 317 11.78 -20.76 11.79
N THR A 318 11.35 -22.02 11.53
CA THR A 318 11.81 -22.78 10.39
C THR A 318 11.33 -22.17 9.07
N ALA A 319 10.06 -21.78 8.98
CA ALA A 319 9.49 -21.14 7.79
C ALA A 319 10.17 -19.80 7.48
N VAL A 320 10.43 -18.97 8.47
CA VAL A 320 11.16 -17.70 8.30
C VAL A 320 12.57 -17.96 7.78
N SER A 321 13.28 -18.94 8.35
CA SER A 321 14.61 -19.32 7.89
C SER A 321 14.60 -19.87 6.47
N TYR A 322 13.57 -20.64 6.09
CA TYR A 322 13.38 -21.14 4.73
C TYR A 322 13.26 -19.99 3.71
N ILE A 323 12.42 -19.00 3.98
CA ILE A 323 12.22 -17.85 3.08
C ILE A 323 13.56 -17.13 2.83
N ILE A 324 14.40 -17.00 3.85
CA ILE A 324 15.71 -16.33 3.74
C ILE A 324 16.72 -17.18 2.95
N VAL A 325 16.73 -18.50 3.17
CA VAL A 325 17.70 -19.40 2.54
C VAL A 325 17.27 -19.76 1.12
N ASP A 326 16.03 -20.14 0.91
CA ASP A 326 15.57 -20.72 -0.36
C ASP A 326 14.13 -20.36 -0.72
N GLY A 327 13.66 -19.20 -0.27
CA GLY A 327 12.30 -18.71 -0.54
C GLY A 327 11.87 -18.77 -2.01
N PRO A 328 12.73 -18.42 -3.00
CA PRO A 328 12.40 -18.52 -4.41
C PRO A 328 12.03 -19.93 -4.91
N GLN A 329 12.45 -20.99 -4.20
CA GLN A 329 12.06 -22.36 -4.53
C GLN A 329 10.56 -22.59 -4.28
N GLY A 330 10.04 -22.10 -3.17
CA GLY A 330 8.60 -22.21 -2.85
C GLY A 330 7.75 -21.13 -3.51
N ASN A 331 8.32 -19.95 -3.74
CA ASN A 331 7.65 -18.86 -4.43
C ASN A 331 8.61 -18.14 -5.39
N PRO A 332 8.53 -18.39 -6.70
CA PRO A 332 9.39 -17.76 -7.70
C PRO A 332 9.34 -16.21 -7.70
N GLU A 333 8.27 -15.61 -7.21
CA GLU A 333 8.17 -14.14 -7.09
C GLU A 333 9.12 -13.53 -6.05
N LEU A 334 9.68 -14.35 -5.15
CA LEU A 334 10.72 -13.93 -4.21
C LEU A 334 12.11 -13.89 -4.84
N ALA A 335 12.26 -14.25 -6.11
CA ALA A 335 13.53 -14.21 -6.83
C ALA A 335 13.90 -12.75 -7.20
N ASP A 336 14.55 -12.07 -6.29
CA ASP A 336 15.03 -10.68 -6.47
C ASP A 336 16.44 -10.57 -7.05
N GLY A 337 17.08 -11.71 -7.38
CA GLY A 337 18.45 -11.79 -7.88
C GLY A 337 19.55 -11.65 -6.81
N CYS A 338 19.21 -11.50 -5.53
CA CYS A 338 20.18 -11.38 -4.43
C CYS A 338 20.85 -12.73 -4.07
N GLY A 339 20.27 -13.84 -4.49
CA GLY A 339 20.75 -15.20 -4.14
C GLY A 339 20.33 -15.62 -2.74
N ARG A 340 21.02 -16.61 -2.20
CA ARG A 340 20.76 -17.16 -0.88
C ARG A 340 21.55 -16.45 0.21
N PHE A 341 21.02 -16.46 1.43
CA PHE A 341 21.68 -15.91 2.62
C PHE A 341 21.85 -17.00 3.67
N ARG A 342 22.94 -16.93 4.42
CA ARG A 342 23.12 -17.75 5.62
C ARG A 342 22.29 -17.17 6.75
N VAL A 343 21.79 -18.02 7.63
CA VAL A 343 20.97 -17.61 8.77
C VAL A 343 21.70 -17.93 10.06
N ARG A 344 21.70 -16.99 11.01
CA ARG A 344 22.00 -17.24 12.41
C ARG A 344 20.72 -17.12 13.20
N HIS A 345 20.13 -18.27 13.56
CA HIS A 345 18.84 -18.37 14.17
C HIS A 345 18.94 -18.52 15.70
N PHE A 346 18.24 -17.64 16.41
CA PHE A 346 18.11 -17.70 17.87
C PHE A 346 16.65 -18.00 18.22
N GLY A 347 16.41 -19.22 18.75
CA GLY A 347 15.12 -19.63 19.25
C GLY A 347 14.90 -19.04 20.65
N VAL A 348 14.05 -18.02 20.74
CA VAL A 348 13.79 -17.27 21.99
C VAL A 348 12.33 -17.32 22.41
N ALA A 349 11.46 -17.94 21.64
CA ALA A 349 10.04 -18.00 21.88
C ALA A 349 9.48 -19.41 21.63
N THR A 350 8.30 -19.66 22.19
CA THR A 350 7.43 -20.77 21.82
C THR A 350 6.30 -20.26 20.95
N ASN A 351 5.50 -21.14 20.37
CA ASN A 351 4.31 -20.76 19.61
C ASN A 351 3.28 -19.97 20.44
N ASN A 352 3.38 -20.02 21.75
CA ASN A 352 2.54 -19.27 22.69
C ASN A 352 3.11 -17.90 23.08
N GLY A 353 4.19 -17.46 22.46
CA GLY A 353 4.83 -16.17 22.69
C GLY A 353 6.18 -16.24 23.41
N PHE A 354 6.70 -15.07 23.75
CA PHE A 354 7.96 -14.93 24.50
C PHE A 354 7.72 -15.35 25.96
N SER A 355 8.58 -16.20 26.48
CA SER A 355 8.59 -16.63 27.89
C SER A 355 9.58 -15.80 28.70
#